data_f843c38b6e2a322779648ada8700dbe3
#
_entry.id   f843c38b6e2a322779648ada8700dbe3
#
_cell.length_a   1.000
_cell.length_b   1.000
_cell.length_c   1.000
_cell.angle_alpha   90.00
_cell.angle_beta   90.00
_cell.angle_gamma   90.00
#
_symmetry.space_group_name_H-M   'P 1'
#
loop_
_entity.id
_entity.type
_entity.pdbx_description
1 polymer ?
#
loop_
_entity_poly.entity_id
_entity_poly.type
_entity_poly.pdbx_seq_one_letter_code
_entity_poly.pdbx_strand_id
1 'polypeptide(L)'
;MNIVTRVLFAALCAAPLLAAAETPNFQWGVKIPLRDGVKLNATVYTPAKKEPAPCIFTLTPYISQSYHDRGMYFASHGYPFLTVDVRGRGNSEGEFHPMIQEAKDGYDVVEWLAKQPYCNGKVTMWGGSYAGYDQWATAKEFPPHLATIVPVASPYAAVDFPMSYSVFYTYDMQWLLFTSGHASQDHIFGDDAVWAD
;
A
#
# COMPACT_ATOMS: atom_id res chain seq x y z
N MET A 1 -5.19 67.91 -42.19
CA MET A 1 -5.00 66.57 -42.75
C MET A 1 -4.28 65.75 -41.68
N ASN A 2 -5.08 65.10 -40.78
CA ASN A 2 -4.56 64.43 -39.59
C ASN A 2 -4.46 62.94 -39.80
N ILE A 3 -3.24 62.44 -39.85
CA ILE A 3 -2.96 61.00 -39.94
C ILE A 3 -3.04 60.43 -38.51
N VAL A 4 -4.09 59.66 -38.22
CA VAL A 4 -4.23 58.92 -36.97
C VAL A 4 -3.52 57.60 -37.15
N THR A 5 -2.35 57.50 -36.53
CA THR A 5 -1.57 56.24 -36.43
C THR A 5 -2.28 55.31 -35.46
N ARG A 6 -2.87 54.23 -35.96
CA ARG A 6 -3.41 53.13 -35.16
C ARG A 6 -2.27 52.19 -34.77
N VAL A 7 -1.85 52.23 -33.52
CA VAL A 7 -0.97 51.24 -32.93
C VAL A 7 -1.81 50.03 -32.50
N LEU A 8 -1.69 48.92 -33.21
CA LEU A 8 -2.26 47.64 -32.79
C LEU A 8 -1.34 47.04 -31.70
N PHE A 9 -1.81 47.07 -30.48
CA PHE A 9 -1.21 46.25 -29.41
C PHE A 9 -1.70 44.80 -29.58
N ALA A 10 -0.84 43.94 -30.13
CA ALA A 10 -1.03 42.49 -30.08
C ALA A 10 -0.64 42.00 -28.67
N ALA A 11 -1.64 41.88 -27.77
CA ALA A 11 -1.43 41.21 -26.51
C ALA A 11 -1.22 39.70 -26.78
N LEU A 12 0.02 39.26 -26.76
CA LEU A 12 0.39 37.85 -26.82
C LEU A 12 0.00 37.24 -25.47
N CYS A 13 -1.20 36.66 -25.37
CA CYS A 13 -1.60 35.81 -24.24
C CYS A 13 -0.73 34.55 -24.31
N ALA A 14 0.40 34.57 -23.61
CA ALA A 14 1.13 33.35 -23.27
C ALA A 14 0.26 32.57 -22.25
N ALA A 15 -0.62 31.73 -22.74
CA ALA A 15 -1.28 30.74 -21.90
C ALA A 15 -0.16 29.84 -21.33
N PRO A 16 -0.08 29.66 -20.01
CA PRO A 16 0.85 28.68 -19.47
C PRO A 16 0.46 27.33 -20.08
N LEU A 17 1.38 26.69 -20.81
CA LEU A 17 1.25 25.28 -21.11
C LEU A 17 1.23 24.59 -19.73
N LEU A 18 0.03 24.24 -19.27
CA LEU A 18 -0.13 23.26 -18.22
C LEU A 18 0.49 21.98 -18.78
N ALA A 19 1.72 21.69 -18.35
CA ALA A 19 2.30 20.39 -18.62
C ALA A 19 1.30 19.37 -18.07
N ALA A 20 0.72 18.58 -18.97
CA ALA A 20 -0.16 17.49 -18.54
C ALA A 20 0.62 16.66 -17.53
N ALA A 21 0.06 16.52 -16.31
CA ALA A 21 0.69 15.69 -15.30
C ALA A 21 0.84 14.29 -15.90
N GLU A 22 2.07 13.83 -16.02
CA GLU A 22 2.36 12.51 -16.56
C GLU A 22 1.68 11.47 -15.66
N THR A 23 0.80 10.66 -16.26
CA THR A 23 0.03 9.65 -15.53
C THR A 23 0.96 8.54 -15.05
N PRO A 24 0.94 8.17 -13.75
CA PRO A 24 1.68 7.03 -13.25
C PRO A 24 1.30 5.74 -14.00
N ASN A 25 2.26 4.83 -14.10
CA ASN A 25 2.00 3.49 -14.60
C ASN A 25 1.66 2.56 -13.44
N PHE A 26 0.85 1.53 -13.69
CA PHE A 26 0.64 0.47 -12.72
C PHE A 26 0.61 -0.91 -13.38
N GLN A 27 1.02 -1.91 -12.63
CA GLN A 27 1.07 -3.30 -13.07
C GLN A 27 0.42 -4.18 -12.00
N TRP A 28 -0.64 -4.87 -12.39
CA TRP A 28 -1.34 -5.85 -11.56
C TRP A 28 -0.65 -7.21 -11.57
N GLY A 29 -0.83 -7.98 -10.48
CA GLY A 29 -0.50 -9.39 -10.46
C GLY A 29 1.00 -9.69 -10.43
N VAL A 30 1.80 -8.77 -9.95
CA VAL A 30 3.24 -9.00 -9.74
C VAL A 30 3.41 -10.01 -8.62
N LYS A 31 4.20 -11.06 -8.86
CA LYS A 31 4.46 -12.10 -7.85
C LYS A 31 5.80 -11.86 -7.17
N ILE A 32 5.76 -11.76 -5.85
CA ILE A 32 6.92 -11.57 -4.99
C ILE A 32 7.25 -12.93 -4.36
N PRO A 33 8.36 -13.58 -4.75
CA PRO A 33 8.74 -14.86 -4.17
C PRO A 33 9.31 -14.65 -2.76
N LEU A 34 8.81 -15.42 -1.81
CA LEU A 34 9.32 -15.50 -0.45
C LEU A 34 10.34 -16.62 -0.32
N ARG A 35 11.13 -16.61 0.76
CA ARG A 35 12.20 -17.60 1.04
C ARG A 35 11.71 -19.05 1.15
N ASP A 36 10.44 -19.26 1.48
CA ASP A 36 9.81 -20.58 1.60
C ASP A 36 9.11 -21.07 0.32
N GLY A 37 9.19 -20.28 -0.77
CA GLY A 37 8.63 -20.60 -2.08
C GLY A 37 7.21 -20.09 -2.30
N VAL A 38 6.51 -19.61 -1.29
CA VAL A 38 5.22 -18.94 -1.42
C VAL A 38 5.40 -17.64 -2.20
N LYS A 39 4.40 -17.28 -3.02
CA LYS A 39 4.43 -16.04 -3.79
C LYS A 39 3.30 -15.11 -3.36
N LEU A 40 3.67 -13.94 -2.85
CA LEU A 40 2.70 -12.88 -2.57
C LEU A 40 2.30 -12.18 -3.86
N ASN A 41 1.06 -11.69 -3.87
CA ASN A 41 0.53 -10.88 -4.97
C ASN A 41 0.67 -9.40 -4.67
N ALA A 42 1.12 -8.64 -5.65
CA ALA A 42 1.27 -7.21 -5.54
C ALA A 42 0.73 -6.46 -6.75
N THR A 43 0.37 -5.21 -6.53
CA THR A 43 0.20 -4.20 -7.58
C THR A 43 1.31 -3.16 -7.43
N VAL A 44 2.03 -2.92 -8.50
CA VAL A 44 3.14 -1.97 -8.55
C VAL A 44 2.67 -0.71 -9.24
N TYR A 45 2.89 0.45 -8.62
CA TYR A 45 2.66 1.77 -9.18
C TYR A 45 4.01 2.46 -9.34
N THR A 46 4.30 2.96 -10.53
CA THR A 46 5.56 3.66 -10.78
C THR A 46 5.31 5.05 -11.33
N PRO A 47 6.13 6.04 -10.95
CA PRO A 47 6.13 7.35 -11.58
C PRO A 47 6.28 7.24 -13.10
N ALA A 48 5.74 8.20 -13.84
CA ALA A 48 5.94 8.27 -15.29
C ALA A 48 7.42 8.45 -15.64
N LYS A 49 8.16 9.20 -14.83
CA LYS A 49 9.62 9.29 -14.92
C LYS A 49 10.26 8.02 -14.36
N LYS A 50 11.12 7.40 -15.16
CA LYS A 50 11.75 6.10 -14.85
C LYS A 50 13.04 6.22 -14.05
N GLU A 51 13.18 7.22 -13.19
CA GLU A 51 14.35 7.34 -12.31
C GLU A 51 14.13 6.53 -11.03
N PRO A 52 15.14 5.76 -10.57
CA PRO A 52 15.01 5.03 -9.31
C PRO A 52 14.82 5.99 -8.12
N ALA A 53 13.80 5.73 -7.31
CA ALA A 53 13.44 6.54 -6.16
C ALA A 53 13.26 5.67 -4.90
N PRO A 54 13.17 6.25 -3.70
CA PRO A 54 12.77 5.48 -2.51
C PRO A 54 11.42 4.84 -2.75
N CYS A 55 11.32 3.54 -2.46
CA CYS A 55 10.09 2.79 -2.66
C CYS A 55 9.25 2.77 -1.39
N ILE A 56 7.94 2.84 -1.56
CA ILE A 56 6.98 2.72 -0.46
C ILE A 56 6.12 1.49 -0.71
N PHE A 57 5.78 0.73 0.34
CA PHE A 57 4.80 -0.34 0.20
C PHE A 57 3.88 -0.46 1.40
N THR A 58 2.74 -1.05 1.15
CA THR A 58 1.77 -1.50 2.15
C THR A 58 1.63 -3.02 2.05
N LEU A 59 1.80 -3.71 3.18
CA LEU A 59 1.44 -5.12 3.34
C LEU A 59 0.09 -5.16 4.05
N THR A 60 -0.91 -5.90 3.53
CA THR A 60 -2.28 -5.76 4.03
C THR A 60 -3.13 -7.02 3.85
N PRO A 61 -3.96 -7.40 4.85
CA PRO A 61 -4.98 -8.42 4.68
C PRO A 61 -6.28 -7.88 4.03
N TYR A 62 -6.40 -6.54 3.85
CA TYR A 62 -7.63 -5.87 3.41
C TYR A 62 -7.82 -5.82 1.89
N ILE A 63 -7.08 -6.65 1.15
CA ILE A 63 -7.03 -6.72 -0.30
C ILE A 63 -6.41 -5.46 -0.92
N SER A 64 -5.33 -5.68 -1.63
CA SER A 64 -4.46 -4.62 -2.16
C SER A 64 -5.17 -3.60 -3.05
N GLN A 65 -6.25 -3.98 -3.73
CA GLN A 65 -7.03 -3.07 -4.59
C GLN A 65 -7.63 -1.89 -3.82
N SER A 66 -7.93 -2.03 -2.53
CA SER A 66 -8.47 -0.94 -1.71
C SER A 66 -7.49 0.24 -1.55
N TYR A 67 -6.22 0.03 -1.87
CA TYR A 67 -5.17 1.03 -1.80
C TYR A 67 -4.83 1.67 -3.16
N HIS A 68 -5.62 1.44 -4.20
CA HIS A 68 -5.34 1.94 -5.55
C HIS A 68 -5.08 3.46 -5.58
N ASP A 69 -5.96 4.24 -4.98
CA ASP A 69 -5.84 5.71 -4.95
C ASP A 69 -4.55 6.17 -4.25
N ARG A 70 -4.12 5.45 -3.23
CA ARG A 70 -2.85 5.72 -2.53
C ARG A 70 -1.65 5.40 -3.42
N GLY A 71 -1.73 4.29 -4.17
CA GLY A 71 -0.72 3.93 -5.16
C GLY A 71 -0.55 5.01 -6.22
N MET A 72 -1.65 5.46 -6.79
CA MET A 72 -1.67 6.56 -7.76
C MET A 72 -1.14 7.87 -7.17
N TYR A 73 -1.53 8.18 -5.93
CA TYR A 73 -1.05 9.38 -5.22
C TYR A 73 0.48 9.38 -5.06
N PHE A 74 1.06 8.35 -4.48
CA PHE A 74 2.51 8.29 -4.24
C PHE A 74 3.28 8.27 -5.57
N ALA A 75 2.82 7.51 -6.56
CA ALA A 75 3.47 7.45 -7.86
C ALA A 75 3.41 8.79 -8.61
N SER A 76 2.31 9.54 -8.51
CA SER A 76 2.23 10.89 -9.08
C SER A 76 3.16 11.90 -8.41
N HIS A 77 3.61 11.60 -7.18
CA HIS A 77 4.57 12.41 -6.43
C HIS A 77 6.01 11.89 -6.53
N GLY A 78 6.28 10.97 -7.46
CA GLY A 78 7.64 10.51 -7.74
C GLY A 78 8.11 9.33 -6.92
N TYR A 79 7.24 8.68 -6.13
CA TYR A 79 7.59 7.53 -5.32
C TYR A 79 6.94 6.25 -5.87
N PRO A 80 7.72 5.24 -6.27
CA PRO A 80 7.16 3.93 -6.55
C PRO A 80 6.44 3.40 -5.32
N PHE A 81 5.22 2.90 -5.51
CA PHE A 81 4.38 2.38 -4.43
C PHE A 81 3.92 0.96 -4.76
N LEU A 82 3.90 0.08 -3.77
CA LEU A 82 3.37 -1.26 -3.90
C LEU A 82 2.26 -1.49 -2.89
N THR A 83 1.22 -2.15 -3.35
CA THR A 83 0.23 -2.77 -2.48
C THR A 83 0.44 -4.27 -2.53
N VAL A 84 0.62 -4.90 -1.39
CA VAL A 84 0.93 -6.33 -1.30
C VAL A 84 -0.12 -7.01 -0.43
N ASP A 85 -0.80 -8.01 -0.98
CA ASP A 85 -1.68 -8.88 -0.22
C ASP A 85 -0.83 -9.79 0.69
N VAL A 86 -1.15 -9.86 1.99
CA VAL A 86 -0.52 -10.84 2.88
C VAL A 86 -0.79 -12.26 2.39
N ARG A 87 -0.01 -13.20 2.83
CA ARG A 87 -0.14 -14.64 2.57
C ARG A 87 -1.59 -15.11 2.77
N GLY A 88 -2.13 -15.86 1.80
CA GLY A 88 -3.49 -16.41 1.83
C GLY A 88 -4.62 -15.39 1.59
N ARG A 89 -4.29 -14.11 1.29
CA ARG A 89 -5.28 -13.09 0.96
C ARG A 89 -5.16 -12.63 -0.49
N GLY A 90 -6.26 -12.16 -1.06
CA GLY A 90 -6.31 -11.73 -2.45
C GLY A 90 -5.84 -12.83 -3.39
N ASN A 91 -4.86 -12.52 -4.21
CA ASN A 91 -4.22 -13.47 -5.12
C ASN A 91 -2.85 -13.98 -4.61
N SER A 92 -2.53 -13.76 -3.32
CA SER A 92 -1.35 -14.34 -2.68
C SER A 92 -1.55 -15.83 -2.40
N GLU A 93 -0.47 -16.59 -2.53
CA GLU A 93 -0.44 -18.01 -2.21
C GLU A 93 -0.34 -18.24 -0.69
N GLY A 94 -0.50 -19.50 -0.26
CA GLY A 94 -0.40 -19.92 1.14
C GLY A 94 -1.67 -19.71 1.94
N GLU A 95 -1.56 -19.70 3.25
CA GLU A 95 -2.68 -19.56 4.19
C GLU A 95 -2.44 -18.36 5.10
N PHE A 96 -3.52 -17.62 5.39
CA PHE A 96 -3.47 -16.46 6.28
C PHE A 96 -3.60 -16.91 7.74
N HIS A 97 -2.56 -16.72 8.51
CA HIS A 97 -2.55 -16.87 9.95
C HIS A 97 -2.23 -15.52 10.59
N PRO A 98 -3.24 -14.78 11.04
CA PRO A 98 -3.07 -13.41 11.50
C PRO A 98 -1.96 -13.26 12.57
N MET A 99 -1.09 -12.27 12.37
CA MET A 99 -0.02 -11.86 13.31
C MET A 99 1.09 -12.90 13.54
N ILE A 100 1.24 -13.88 12.64
CA ILE A 100 2.23 -14.96 12.80
C ILE A 100 3.34 -14.88 11.73
N GLN A 101 3.01 -14.59 10.48
CA GLN A 101 3.93 -14.77 9.35
C GLN A 101 4.48 -13.45 8.80
N GLU A 102 3.82 -12.34 9.06
CA GLU A 102 4.04 -11.03 8.43
C GLU A 102 5.45 -10.49 8.67
N ALA A 103 6.08 -10.85 9.78
CA ALA A 103 7.44 -10.43 10.10
C ALA A 103 8.46 -10.89 9.03
N LYS A 104 8.44 -12.19 8.72
CA LYS A 104 9.35 -12.80 7.74
C LYS A 104 8.95 -12.46 6.31
N ASP A 105 7.64 -12.46 6.04
CA ASP A 105 7.11 -12.11 4.73
C ASP A 105 7.44 -10.65 4.39
N GLY A 106 7.24 -9.74 5.32
CA GLY A 106 7.61 -8.34 5.19
C GLY A 106 9.10 -8.11 4.97
N TYR A 107 9.95 -8.87 5.69
CA TYR A 107 11.40 -8.86 5.43
C TYR A 107 11.70 -9.21 3.97
N ASP A 108 11.13 -10.32 3.46
CA ASP A 108 11.37 -10.77 2.10
C ASP A 108 10.86 -9.76 1.06
N VAL A 109 9.72 -9.13 1.31
CA VAL A 109 9.18 -8.07 0.45
C VAL A 109 10.13 -6.86 0.42
N VAL A 110 10.65 -6.42 1.56
CA VAL A 110 11.62 -5.31 1.62
C VAL A 110 12.85 -5.62 0.77
N GLU A 111 13.45 -6.80 0.96
CA GLU A 111 14.66 -7.19 0.27
C GLU A 111 14.45 -7.48 -1.23
N TRP A 112 13.25 -7.93 -1.61
CA TRP A 112 12.88 -8.07 -3.02
C TRP A 112 12.68 -6.70 -3.68
N LEU A 113 11.97 -5.79 -3.00
CA LEU A 113 11.64 -4.47 -3.50
C LEU A 113 12.88 -3.60 -3.70
N ALA A 114 13.83 -3.67 -2.77
CA ALA A 114 15.08 -2.93 -2.84
C ALA A 114 15.91 -3.23 -4.11
N LYS A 115 15.71 -4.39 -4.71
CA LYS A 115 16.41 -4.86 -5.92
C LYS A 115 15.71 -4.49 -7.23
N GLN A 116 14.52 -3.88 -7.14
CA GLN A 116 13.78 -3.56 -8.35
C GLN A 116 14.39 -2.34 -9.08
N PRO A 117 14.34 -2.30 -10.42
CA PRO A 117 15.01 -1.26 -11.20
C PRO A 117 14.45 0.16 -10.96
N TYR A 118 13.23 0.26 -10.43
CA TYR A 118 12.59 1.52 -10.06
C TYR A 118 12.87 1.94 -8.59
N CYS A 119 13.53 1.10 -7.81
CA CYS A 119 13.86 1.36 -6.42
C CYS A 119 15.35 1.72 -6.26
N ASN A 120 15.65 2.75 -5.47
CA ASN A 120 17.02 3.17 -5.18
C ASN A 120 17.65 2.44 -3.99
N GLY A 121 17.06 1.33 -3.52
CA GLY A 121 17.52 0.54 -2.39
C GLY A 121 17.01 1.03 -1.03
N LYS A 122 16.23 2.12 -0.96
CA LYS A 122 15.59 2.58 0.27
C LYS A 122 14.11 2.22 0.23
N VAL A 123 13.67 1.44 1.20
CA VAL A 123 12.30 0.96 1.28
C VAL A 123 11.61 1.54 2.52
N THR A 124 10.40 1.99 2.36
CA THR A 124 9.54 2.53 3.42
C THR A 124 8.26 1.71 3.48
N MET A 125 7.78 1.41 4.68
CA MET A 125 6.44 0.86 4.87
C MET A 125 5.48 1.96 5.31
N TRP A 126 4.23 1.88 4.82
CA TRP A 126 3.16 2.81 5.16
C TRP A 126 1.84 2.06 5.29
N GLY A 127 1.02 2.42 6.26
CA GLY A 127 -0.32 1.87 6.40
C GLY A 127 -0.88 1.97 7.81
N GLY A 128 -2.19 1.76 7.90
CA GLY A 128 -2.92 1.84 9.16
C GLY A 128 -3.48 0.51 9.63
N SER A 129 -3.88 0.44 10.90
CA SER A 129 -4.48 -0.74 11.52
C SER A 129 -3.54 -1.96 11.38
N TYR A 130 -4.01 -3.06 10.83
CA TYR A 130 -3.19 -4.25 10.61
C TYR A 130 -1.94 -3.97 9.76
N ALA A 131 -2.07 -3.16 8.69
CA ALA A 131 -0.91 -2.71 7.91
C ALA A 131 0.06 -1.79 8.72
N GLY A 132 -0.35 -1.28 9.86
CA GLY A 132 0.51 -0.66 10.87
C GLY A 132 1.27 -1.70 11.70
N TYR A 133 0.59 -2.76 12.13
CA TYR A 133 1.21 -3.89 12.80
C TYR A 133 2.29 -4.57 11.93
N ASP A 134 2.00 -4.80 10.66
CA ASP A 134 2.94 -5.44 9.72
C ASP A 134 4.27 -4.70 9.64
N GLN A 135 4.26 -3.38 9.81
CA GLN A 135 5.48 -2.56 9.80
C GLN A 135 6.35 -2.84 11.03
N TRP A 136 5.75 -2.91 12.21
CA TRP A 136 6.47 -3.25 13.44
C TRP A 136 6.96 -4.71 13.40
N ALA A 137 6.12 -5.61 12.91
CA ALA A 137 6.47 -7.02 12.74
C ALA A 137 7.68 -7.18 11.79
N THR A 138 7.68 -6.45 10.67
CA THR A 138 8.79 -6.44 9.72
C THR A 138 10.05 -5.79 10.30
N ALA A 139 9.91 -4.63 10.96
CA ALA A 139 11.03 -3.87 11.47
C ALA A 139 11.85 -4.65 12.52
N LYS A 140 11.20 -5.49 13.34
CA LYS A 140 11.89 -6.33 14.33
C LYS A 140 12.81 -7.41 13.73
N GLU A 141 12.63 -7.74 12.44
CA GLU A 141 13.51 -8.65 11.70
C GLU A 141 14.75 -7.92 11.11
N PHE A 142 14.83 -6.61 11.27
CA PHE A 142 15.93 -5.74 10.83
C PHE A 142 16.34 -5.90 9.36
N PRO A 143 15.41 -5.80 8.38
CA PRO A 143 15.79 -5.88 6.98
C PRO A 143 16.72 -4.70 6.61
N PRO A 144 17.87 -4.95 5.98
CA PRO A 144 18.89 -3.92 5.74
C PRO A 144 18.44 -2.73 4.90
N HIS A 145 17.46 -2.96 4.01
CA HIS A 145 16.95 -1.91 3.12
C HIS A 145 15.71 -1.17 3.65
N LEU A 146 15.21 -1.52 4.85
CA LEU A 146 14.11 -0.80 5.47
C LEU A 146 14.61 0.53 6.04
N ALA A 147 14.28 1.63 5.38
CA ALA A 147 14.73 2.96 5.77
C ALA A 147 13.84 3.60 6.86
N THR A 148 12.53 3.37 6.80
CA THR A 148 11.59 3.91 7.78
C THR A 148 10.24 3.18 7.73
N ILE A 149 9.44 3.37 8.78
CA ILE A 149 8.06 2.92 8.88
C ILE A 149 7.15 4.10 9.23
N VAL A 150 5.91 4.07 8.75
CA VAL A 150 4.88 5.06 9.04
C VAL A 150 3.60 4.34 9.47
N PRO A 151 3.57 3.75 10.68
CA PRO A 151 2.41 3.04 11.19
C PRO A 151 1.35 4.02 11.71
N VAL A 152 0.09 3.78 11.35
CA VAL A 152 -1.05 4.58 11.80
C VAL A 152 -2.01 3.68 12.56
N ALA A 153 -2.34 4.02 13.81
CA ALA A 153 -3.27 3.25 14.66
C ALA A 153 -2.99 1.74 14.62
N SER A 154 -1.73 1.36 14.83
CA SER A 154 -1.28 -0.02 14.81
C SER A 154 -1.74 -0.76 16.06
N PRO A 155 -2.35 -1.94 15.95
CA PRO A 155 -2.59 -2.79 17.11
C PRO A 155 -1.27 -3.33 17.68
N TYR A 156 -1.26 -3.52 19.00
CA TYR A 156 -0.17 -4.20 19.69
C TYR A 156 -0.61 -5.64 20.02
N ALA A 157 -0.22 -6.56 19.15
CA ALA A 157 -0.61 -7.96 19.24
C ALA A 157 -0.38 -8.56 20.65
N ALA A 158 -1.37 -9.30 21.15
CA ALA A 158 -1.41 -9.91 22.47
C ALA A 158 -1.46 -8.91 23.66
N VAL A 159 -1.55 -7.62 23.42
CA VAL A 159 -1.72 -6.59 24.46
C VAL A 159 -3.07 -5.90 24.33
N ASP A 160 -3.37 -5.34 23.17
CA ASP A 160 -4.63 -4.66 22.87
C ASP A 160 -5.43 -5.30 21.74
N PHE A 161 -4.94 -6.40 21.17
CA PHE A 161 -5.58 -7.19 20.13
C PHE A 161 -5.14 -8.67 20.21
N PRO A 162 -6.02 -9.66 20.10
CA PRO A 162 -7.50 -9.61 19.91
C PRO A 162 -8.28 -9.44 21.22
N MET A 163 -7.60 -9.22 22.34
CA MET A 163 -8.23 -9.07 23.64
C MET A 163 -7.51 -8.04 24.50
N SER A 164 -8.23 -7.42 25.40
CA SER A 164 -7.67 -6.57 26.44
C SER A 164 -8.13 -7.08 27.81
N TYR A 165 -7.22 -7.15 28.79
CA TYR A 165 -7.50 -7.67 30.13
C TYR A 165 -8.20 -9.05 30.15
N SER A 166 -7.81 -9.94 29.23
CA SER A 166 -8.40 -11.27 29.01
C SER A 166 -9.87 -11.27 28.54
N VAL A 167 -10.37 -10.14 28.06
CA VAL A 167 -11.68 -10.03 27.43
C VAL A 167 -11.48 -9.92 25.92
N PHE A 168 -12.08 -10.86 25.20
CA PHE A 168 -12.07 -10.86 23.74
C PHE A 168 -13.03 -9.80 23.21
N TYR A 169 -12.59 -9.00 22.24
CA TYR A 169 -13.45 -7.99 21.62
C TYR A 169 -14.43 -8.63 20.63
N THR A 170 -15.70 -8.30 20.72
CA THR A 170 -16.71 -8.73 19.74
C THR A 170 -16.36 -8.26 18.33
N TYR A 171 -15.80 -7.08 18.19
CA TYR A 171 -15.27 -6.55 16.93
C TYR A 171 -14.27 -7.51 16.27
N ASP A 172 -13.42 -8.17 17.05
CA ASP A 172 -12.39 -9.04 16.49
C ASP A 172 -13.00 -10.32 15.87
N MET A 173 -14.15 -10.78 16.39
CA MET A 173 -14.90 -11.87 15.74
C MET A 173 -15.39 -11.46 14.36
N GLN A 174 -15.98 -10.25 14.24
CA GLN A 174 -16.41 -9.68 12.98
C GLN A 174 -15.21 -9.50 12.04
N TRP A 175 -14.11 -8.96 12.56
CA TRP A 175 -12.88 -8.76 11.79
C TRP A 175 -12.29 -10.06 11.26
N LEU A 176 -12.27 -11.14 12.05
CA LEU A 176 -11.81 -12.46 11.62
C LEU A 176 -12.67 -12.99 10.46
N LEU A 177 -14.00 -12.81 10.52
CA LEU A 177 -14.89 -13.18 9.43
C LEU A 177 -14.65 -12.29 8.20
N PHE A 178 -14.52 -10.98 8.36
CA PHE A 178 -14.21 -10.05 7.30
C PHE A 178 -12.92 -10.40 6.55
N THR A 179 -11.89 -10.84 7.26
CA THR A 179 -10.59 -11.22 6.70
C THR A 179 -10.46 -12.70 6.41
N SER A 180 -11.52 -13.49 6.53
CA SER A 180 -11.49 -14.91 6.19
C SER A 180 -11.45 -15.16 4.68
N GLY A 181 -10.79 -16.24 4.23
CA GLY A 181 -10.65 -16.58 2.82
C GLY A 181 -9.82 -15.58 2.03
N HIS A 182 -9.92 -15.63 0.70
CA HIS A 182 -9.13 -14.80 -0.20
C HIS A 182 -9.72 -13.42 -0.49
N ALA A 183 -11.01 -13.20 -0.25
CA ALA A 183 -11.71 -11.93 -0.47
C ALA A 183 -12.26 -11.38 0.83
N SER A 184 -12.46 -10.06 0.87
CA SER A 184 -13.14 -9.43 2.00
C SER A 184 -14.60 -9.81 2.04
N GLN A 185 -15.13 -10.08 3.23
CA GLN A 185 -16.52 -10.44 3.50
C GLN A 185 -17.33 -9.20 3.90
N ASP A 186 -17.28 -8.14 3.08
CA ASP A 186 -17.89 -6.84 3.38
C ASP A 186 -19.38 -6.94 3.71
N HIS A 187 -20.09 -7.82 3.00
CA HIS A 187 -21.52 -8.05 3.19
C HIS A 187 -21.87 -8.67 4.56
N ILE A 188 -20.94 -9.38 5.17
CA ILE A 188 -21.12 -9.92 6.53
C ILE A 188 -20.68 -8.87 7.55
N PHE A 189 -19.54 -8.22 7.34
CA PHE A 189 -18.98 -7.26 8.28
C PHE A 189 -19.85 -6.01 8.47
N GLY A 190 -20.45 -5.52 7.38
CA GLY A 190 -21.28 -4.31 7.37
C GLY A 190 -22.77 -4.53 7.54
N ASP A 191 -23.22 -5.76 7.79
CA ASP A 191 -24.65 -6.06 7.93
C ASP A 191 -25.03 -6.20 9.40
N ASP A 192 -25.63 -5.15 9.96
CA ASP A 192 -26.08 -5.14 11.36
C ASP A 192 -27.10 -6.24 11.67
N ALA A 193 -27.88 -6.70 10.68
CA ALA A 193 -28.85 -7.77 10.87
C ALA A 193 -28.19 -9.14 11.14
N VAL A 194 -27.00 -9.35 10.61
CA VAL A 194 -26.22 -10.59 10.87
C VAL A 194 -25.73 -10.65 12.31
N TRP A 195 -25.56 -9.49 12.98
CA TRP A 195 -24.96 -9.37 14.30
C TRP A 195 -25.96 -9.04 15.41
N ALA A 196 -27.24 -8.89 15.06
CA ALA A 196 -28.30 -8.52 16.01
C ALA A 196 -28.86 -9.72 16.83
N ASP A 197 -28.63 -10.95 16.39
CA ASP A 197 -29.03 -12.20 17.04
C ASP A 197 -27.87 -12.83 17.80
#